data_ddd15466d3f40a28bfd8edd8cbac8add
#
_entry.id   ddd15466d3f40a28bfd8edd8cbac8add
#
_cell.length_a   1.000
_cell.length_b   1.000
_cell.length_c   1.000
_cell.angle_alpha   90.00
_cell.angle_beta   90.00
_cell.angle_gamma   90.00
#
_symmetry.space_group_name_H-M   'P 1'
#
loop_
_entity.id
_entity.type
_entity.pdbx_description
1 polymer ?
#
loop_
_entity_poly.entity_id
_entity_poly.type
_entity_poly.pdbx_seq_one_letter_code
_entity_poly.pdbx_strand_id
1 'polypeptide(L)'
;MKQANTTQDSSCQQCRESHPLDFDFSMAFQPIVHYPSKQIFGYEALVRGLNNEPAYTIISQLSEQNRYRFDQLCRVKAIALAAELKLPGMLSINFLPNAVYQPERCIRTTLEAAQKYQFPIQQIMFEFIETEQVTDTQHIKNIVAHYQQLGFKTAIDDFGAGYSNLNLLADFQTDIVKLDMALIRNIDSDAARQTILKHSLAMFKELKVTVLAEGIESREEMRFLNACGVELMQGYYFAKPGFQSLPQVDFSKL
;
A
#
# COMPACT_ATOMS: atom_id res chain seq x y z
N MET A 1 45.42 -6.65 -22.74
CA MET A 1 44.93 -5.98 -21.51
C MET A 1 43.43 -6.16 -21.45
N LYS A 2 42.94 -7.09 -20.63
CA LYS A 2 41.52 -7.31 -20.38
C LYS A 2 41.06 -6.33 -19.29
N GLN A 3 40.19 -5.40 -19.66
CA GLN A 3 39.51 -4.58 -18.67
C GLN A 3 38.55 -5.46 -17.90
N ALA A 4 38.81 -5.64 -16.61
CA ALA A 4 37.87 -6.25 -15.67
C ALA A 4 36.73 -5.26 -15.44
N ASN A 5 35.53 -5.58 -15.96
CA ASN A 5 34.31 -4.94 -15.57
C ASN A 5 34.03 -5.32 -14.11
N THR A 6 34.45 -4.49 -13.17
CA THR A 6 33.98 -4.52 -11.79
C THR A 6 32.55 -4.00 -11.79
N THR A 7 31.56 -4.87 -11.84
CA THR A 7 30.21 -4.57 -11.37
C THR A 7 30.34 -4.14 -9.91
N GLN A 8 30.32 -2.84 -9.67
CA GLN A 8 30.21 -2.30 -8.31
C GLN A 8 28.93 -2.87 -7.69
N ASP A 9 29.12 -3.70 -6.68
CA ASP A 9 28.07 -4.23 -5.83
C ASP A 9 27.31 -3.06 -5.20
N SER A 10 26.12 -2.78 -5.74
CA SER A 10 25.34 -1.56 -5.48
C SER A 10 24.40 -1.70 -4.27
N SER A 11 24.48 -2.82 -3.55
CA SER A 11 23.67 -3.04 -2.34
C SER A 11 24.14 -2.17 -1.17
N CYS A 12 23.20 -1.64 -0.36
CA CYS A 12 23.57 -0.93 0.87
C CYS A 12 24.09 -1.93 1.91
N GLN A 13 24.77 -1.44 2.96
CA GLN A 13 25.38 -2.31 3.98
C GLN A 13 24.34 -3.20 4.66
N GLN A 14 23.16 -2.67 5.00
CA GLN A 14 22.07 -3.44 5.59
C GLN A 14 21.49 -4.51 4.66
N CYS A 15 21.50 -4.27 3.33
CA CYS A 15 21.15 -5.32 2.37
C CYS A 15 22.09 -6.52 2.42
N ARG A 16 23.38 -6.28 2.67
CA ARG A 16 24.39 -7.34 2.75
C ARG A 16 24.35 -8.08 4.08
N GLU A 17 23.99 -7.37 5.15
CA GLU A 17 23.95 -7.89 6.52
C GLU A 17 22.60 -8.53 6.87
N SER A 18 21.56 -8.35 6.01
CA SER A 18 20.24 -8.93 6.26
C SER A 18 20.26 -10.45 6.14
N HIS A 19 19.68 -11.12 7.15
CA HIS A 19 19.58 -12.57 7.16
C HIS A 19 18.55 -13.05 6.11
N PRO A 20 18.79 -14.22 5.47
CA PRO A 20 17.77 -14.86 4.64
C PRO A 20 16.51 -15.16 5.46
N LEU A 21 15.39 -15.29 4.78
CA LEU A 21 14.16 -15.78 5.40
C LEU A 21 14.22 -17.31 5.49
N ASP A 22 13.86 -17.85 6.65
CA ASP A 22 13.73 -19.30 6.87
C ASP A 22 12.35 -19.82 6.44
N PHE A 23 11.50 -18.94 5.95
CA PHE A 23 10.15 -19.22 5.47
C PHE A 23 9.93 -18.59 4.10
N ASP A 24 8.90 -19.06 3.41
CA ASP A 24 8.44 -18.49 2.15
C ASP A 24 6.99 -18.02 2.27
N PHE A 25 6.54 -17.16 1.33
CA PHE A 25 5.23 -16.54 1.35
C PHE A 25 4.78 -16.19 -0.06
N SER A 26 3.52 -15.85 -0.20
CA SER A 26 2.91 -15.37 -1.45
C SER A 26 2.04 -14.15 -1.19
N MET A 27 1.23 -13.74 -2.20
CA MET A 27 0.33 -12.60 -2.13
C MET A 27 -1.10 -13.01 -2.43
N ALA A 28 -2.04 -12.34 -1.77
CA ALA A 28 -3.41 -12.21 -2.22
C ALA A 28 -3.65 -10.79 -2.73
N PHE A 29 -4.63 -10.60 -3.59
CA PHE A 29 -4.95 -9.28 -4.13
C PHE A 29 -6.39 -8.92 -3.80
N GLN A 30 -6.59 -7.72 -3.26
CA GLN A 30 -7.91 -7.20 -2.97
C GLN A 30 -8.23 -5.99 -3.87
N PRO A 31 -9.39 -5.99 -4.56
CA PRO A 31 -9.70 -4.91 -5.46
C PRO A 31 -9.99 -3.61 -4.73
N ILE A 32 -9.45 -2.52 -5.29
CA ILE A 32 -9.80 -1.14 -5.00
C ILE A 32 -10.71 -0.67 -6.14
N VAL A 33 -11.90 -0.20 -5.83
CA VAL A 33 -12.88 0.23 -6.83
C VAL A 33 -12.95 1.75 -6.92
N HIS A 34 -13.09 2.27 -8.14
CA HIS A 34 -13.55 3.63 -8.40
C HIS A 34 -15.05 3.57 -8.62
N TYR A 35 -15.79 3.85 -7.54
CA TYR A 35 -17.23 3.60 -7.52
C TYR A 35 -18.02 4.41 -8.54
N PRO A 36 -17.76 5.72 -8.78
CA PRO A 36 -18.51 6.52 -9.76
C PRO A 36 -18.42 5.96 -11.19
N SER A 37 -17.25 5.48 -11.63
CA SER A 37 -17.08 4.91 -12.97
C SER A 37 -17.41 3.42 -13.05
N LYS A 38 -17.67 2.75 -11.90
CA LYS A 38 -17.86 1.30 -11.81
C LYS A 38 -16.71 0.52 -12.45
N GLN A 39 -15.49 0.89 -12.09
CA GLN A 39 -14.27 0.28 -12.60
C GLN A 39 -13.34 -0.11 -11.46
N ILE A 40 -12.48 -1.07 -11.72
CA ILE A 40 -11.35 -1.37 -10.84
C ILE A 40 -10.32 -0.26 -10.99
N PHE A 41 -9.98 0.40 -9.89
CA PHE A 41 -8.86 1.35 -9.81
C PHE A 41 -7.52 0.62 -9.73
N GLY A 42 -7.48 -0.48 -8.99
CA GLY A 42 -6.29 -1.28 -8.77
C GLY A 42 -6.53 -2.41 -7.77
N TYR A 43 -5.45 -2.97 -7.28
CA TYR A 43 -5.48 -4.02 -6.26
C TYR A 43 -4.39 -3.80 -5.23
N GLU A 44 -4.73 -4.04 -3.97
CA GLU A 44 -3.76 -4.11 -2.89
C GLU A 44 -3.17 -5.51 -2.78
N ALA A 45 -1.84 -5.60 -2.72
CA ALA A 45 -1.11 -6.85 -2.51
C ALA A 45 -0.94 -7.13 -1.02
N LEU A 46 -1.54 -8.21 -0.57
CA LEU A 46 -1.60 -8.62 0.83
C LEU A 46 -0.79 -9.92 1.04
N VAL A 47 0.16 -9.90 1.94
CA VAL A 47 0.99 -11.07 2.27
C VAL A 47 0.12 -12.24 2.75
N ARG A 48 0.47 -13.44 2.27
CA ARG A 48 -0.13 -14.72 2.67
C ARG A 48 0.96 -15.79 2.74
N GLY A 49 0.74 -16.80 3.58
CA GLY A 49 1.55 -18.02 3.49
C GLY A 49 1.32 -18.78 2.18
N LEU A 50 2.11 -19.81 1.92
CA LEU A 50 2.04 -20.57 0.67
C LEU A 50 0.72 -21.33 0.47
N ASN A 51 0.02 -21.64 1.57
CA ASN A 51 -1.31 -22.27 1.55
C ASN A 51 -2.41 -21.27 1.92
N ASN A 52 -2.20 -19.97 1.62
CA ASN A 52 -3.13 -18.88 1.94
C ASN A 52 -3.30 -18.61 3.45
N GLU A 53 -2.30 -18.93 4.26
CA GLU A 53 -2.29 -18.55 5.68
C GLU A 53 -2.34 -17.02 5.83
N PRO A 54 -3.01 -16.49 6.87
CA PRO A 54 -3.16 -15.06 7.09
C PRO A 54 -1.80 -14.35 7.27
N ALA A 55 -1.76 -13.05 6.94
CA ALA A 55 -0.55 -12.23 7.02
C ALA A 55 0.15 -12.30 8.39
N TYR A 56 -0.62 -12.33 9.50
CA TYR A 56 -0.04 -12.38 10.85
C TYR A 56 0.86 -13.62 11.06
N THR A 57 0.55 -14.76 10.41
CA THR A 57 1.35 -16.00 10.49
C THR A 57 2.75 -15.81 9.89
N ILE A 58 2.85 -14.95 8.88
CA ILE A 58 4.12 -14.62 8.23
C ILE A 58 4.84 -13.51 9.00
N ILE A 59 4.11 -12.44 9.35
CA ILE A 59 4.65 -11.27 10.04
C ILE A 59 5.21 -11.64 11.43
N SER A 60 4.59 -12.60 12.13
CA SER A 60 5.07 -13.08 13.44
C SER A 60 6.43 -13.78 13.41
N GLN A 61 6.91 -14.16 12.22
CA GLN A 61 8.24 -14.78 12.02
C GLN A 61 9.33 -13.74 11.73
N LEU A 62 8.96 -12.46 11.64
CA LEU A 62 9.92 -11.40 11.39
C LEU A 62 10.70 -11.04 12.64
N SER A 63 11.99 -10.80 12.44
CA SER A 63 12.92 -10.22 13.39
C SER A 63 13.48 -8.92 12.84
N GLU A 64 14.19 -8.15 13.66
CA GLU A 64 14.92 -6.96 13.19
C GLU A 64 15.94 -7.31 12.09
N GLN A 65 16.52 -8.50 12.14
CA GLN A 65 17.57 -8.95 11.23
C GLN A 65 17.06 -9.33 9.84
N ASN A 66 15.79 -9.81 9.71
CA ASN A 66 15.22 -10.27 8.44
C ASN A 66 14.14 -9.34 7.89
N ARG A 67 13.64 -8.36 8.66
CA ARG A 67 12.56 -7.43 8.27
C ARG A 67 12.87 -6.68 6.98
N TYR A 68 14.08 -6.17 6.83
CA TYR A 68 14.51 -5.49 5.62
C TYR A 68 14.42 -6.40 4.38
N ARG A 69 14.91 -7.64 4.50
CA ARG A 69 14.87 -8.62 3.42
C ARG A 69 13.44 -8.99 3.05
N PHE A 70 12.60 -9.14 4.06
CA PHE A 70 11.17 -9.42 3.86
C PHE A 70 10.48 -8.30 3.07
N ASP A 71 10.66 -7.04 3.46
CA ASP A 71 10.08 -5.88 2.78
C ASP A 71 10.48 -5.83 1.29
N GLN A 72 11.77 -6.07 0.98
CA GLN A 72 12.24 -6.15 -0.40
C GLN A 72 11.56 -7.30 -1.18
N LEU A 73 11.46 -8.47 -0.58
CA LEU A 73 10.84 -9.64 -1.22
C LEU A 73 9.33 -9.47 -1.41
N CYS A 74 8.63 -8.78 -0.50
CA CYS A 74 7.21 -8.42 -0.67
C CYS A 74 7.01 -7.64 -1.97
N ARG A 75 7.80 -6.60 -2.21
CA ARG A 75 7.70 -5.77 -3.41
C ARG A 75 7.99 -6.58 -4.68
N VAL A 76 9.05 -7.38 -4.68
CA VAL A 76 9.41 -8.21 -5.83
C VAL A 76 8.32 -9.23 -6.14
N LYS A 77 7.79 -9.93 -5.13
CA LYS A 77 6.73 -10.93 -5.31
C LYS A 77 5.41 -10.31 -5.76
N ALA A 78 5.03 -9.17 -5.18
CA ALA A 78 3.82 -8.44 -5.57
C ALA A 78 3.89 -8.03 -7.04
N ILE A 79 4.99 -7.45 -7.49
CA ILE A 79 5.20 -7.04 -8.89
C ILE A 79 5.20 -8.26 -9.83
N ALA A 80 5.90 -9.34 -9.47
CA ALA A 80 5.97 -10.54 -10.29
C ALA A 80 4.60 -11.16 -10.52
N LEU A 81 3.83 -11.36 -9.45
CA LEU A 81 2.47 -11.92 -9.52
C LEU A 81 1.50 -10.98 -10.21
N ALA A 82 1.56 -9.67 -9.96
CA ALA A 82 0.72 -8.68 -10.63
C ALA A 82 0.95 -8.70 -12.15
N ALA A 83 2.20 -8.79 -12.58
CA ALA A 83 2.55 -8.90 -14.00
C ALA A 83 2.05 -10.21 -14.63
N GLU A 84 2.24 -11.35 -13.95
CA GLU A 84 1.76 -12.66 -14.38
C GLU A 84 0.23 -12.67 -14.55
N LEU A 85 -0.49 -12.11 -13.58
CA LEU A 85 -1.94 -12.00 -13.57
C LEU A 85 -2.47 -10.90 -14.50
N LYS A 86 -1.60 -10.11 -15.13
CA LYS A 86 -1.95 -8.94 -15.97
C LYS A 86 -2.87 -7.96 -15.22
N LEU A 87 -2.47 -7.62 -14.00
CA LEU A 87 -3.22 -6.74 -13.11
C LEU A 87 -3.56 -5.42 -13.81
N PRO A 88 -4.85 -5.06 -13.92
CA PRO A 88 -5.27 -3.79 -14.47
C PRO A 88 -5.17 -2.68 -13.42
N GLY A 89 -4.73 -1.48 -13.83
CA GLY A 89 -4.68 -0.29 -12.96
C GLY A 89 -3.52 -0.31 -11.99
N MET A 90 -3.77 0.16 -10.76
CA MET A 90 -2.74 0.34 -9.74
C MET A 90 -2.46 -0.96 -8.97
N LEU A 91 -1.19 -1.22 -8.69
CA LEU A 91 -0.73 -2.19 -7.72
C LEU A 91 -0.33 -1.45 -6.44
N SER A 92 -1.09 -1.63 -5.36
CA SER A 92 -0.73 -1.09 -4.07
C SER A 92 0.08 -2.08 -3.26
N ILE A 93 1.17 -1.62 -2.65
CA ILE A 93 2.12 -2.44 -1.91
C ILE A 93 2.43 -1.74 -0.59
N ASN A 94 2.14 -2.43 0.50
CA ASN A 94 2.58 -2.02 1.83
C ASN A 94 4.10 -2.05 1.94
N PHE A 95 4.70 -1.05 2.58
CA PHE A 95 6.10 -1.08 2.89
C PHE A 95 6.40 -0.50 4.28
N LEU A 96 7.53 -0.91 4.83
CA LEU A 96 7.98 -0.53 6.16
C LEU A 96 8.98 0.64 6.03
N PRO A 97 8.61 1.89 6.43
CA PRO A 97 9.51 3.04 6.31
C PRO A 97 10.85 2.85 7.03
N ASN A 98 10.82 2.21 8.20
CA ASN A 98 12.02 1.91 8.99
C ASN A 98 12.93 0.85 8.34
N ALA A 99 12.44 0.13 7.31
CA ALA A 99 13.26 -0.76 6.49
C ALA A 99 13.94 -0.05 5.32
N VAL A 100 13.71 1.25 5.13
CA VAL A 100 14.30 2.05 4.05
C VAL A 100 15.36 2.98 4.62
N TYR A 101 16.60 2.55 4.66
CA TYR A 101 17.72 3.36 5.17
C TYR A 101 18.24 4.41 4.19
N GLN A 102 18.26 4.07 2.89
CA GLN A 102 18.69 4.94 1.80
C GLN A 102 17.68 4.80 0.65
N PRO A 103 16.76 5.76 0.47
CA PRO A 103 15.67 5.67 -0.52
C PRO A 103 16.18 5.32 -1.92
N GLU A 104 17.28 5.98 -2.37
CA GLU A 104 17.84 5.82 -3.71
C GLU A 104 18.40 4.40 -3.95
N ARG A 105 18.84 3.72 -2.89
CA ARG A 105 19.40 2.35 -2.98
C ARG A 105 18.33 1.31 -2.74
N CYS A 106 17.48 1.53 -1.74
CA CYS A 106 16.45 0.57 -1.35
C CYS A 106 15.38 0.37 -2.43
N ILE A 107 15.12 1.40 -3.26
CA ILE A 107 14.15 1.31 -4.35
C ILE A 107 14.67 0.51 -5.57
N ARG A 108 15.98 0.29 -5.71
CA ARG A 108 16.57 -0.38 -6.89
C ARG A 108 16.00 -1.77 -7.13
N THR A 109 15.85 -2.57 -6.10
CA THR A 109 15.27 -3.92 -6.21
C THR A 109 13.85 -3.88 -6.79
N THR A 110 13.08 -2.86 -6.44
CA THR A 110 11.74 -2.62 -7.00
C THR A 110 11.81 -2.22 -8.46
N LEU A 111 12.72 -1.31 -8.82
CA LEU A 111 12.92 -0.88 -10.21
C LEU A 111 13.40 -2.05 -11.11
N GLU A 112 14.32 -2.86 -10.60
CA GLU A 112 14.79 -4.07 -11.28
C GLU A 112 13.67 -5.10 -11.48
N ALA A 113 12.81 -5.30 -10.47
CA ALA A 113 11.63 -6.15 -10.59
C ALA A 113 10.64 -5.59 -11.61
N ALA A 114 10.31 -4.31 -11.55
CA ALA A 114 9.42 -3.64 -12.50
C ALA A 114 9.93 -3.78 -13.94
N GLN A 115 11.23 -3.57 -14.17
CA GLN A 115 11.86 -3.76 -15.46
C GLN A 115 11.82 -5.22 -15.92
N LYS A 116 12.21 -6.16 -15.04
CA LYS A 116 12.26 -7.60 -15.34
C LYS A 116 10.90 -8.15 -15.76
N TYR A 117 9.84 -7.75 -15.04
CA TYR A 117 8.48 -8.22 -15.27
C TYR A 117 7.68 -7.30 -16.19
N GLN A 118 8.29 -6.25 -16.72
CA GLN A 118 7.66 -5.26 -17.61
C GLN A 118 6.41 -4.62 -16.98
N PHE A 119 6.44 -4.39 -15.67
CA PHE A 119 5.36 -3.74 -14.93
C PHE A 119 5.61 -2.23 -14.85
N PRO A 120 4.66 -1.36 -15.29
CA PRO A 120 4.88 0.08 -15.31
C PRO A 120 5.02 0.66 -13.89
N ILE A 121 6.09 1.39 -13.61
CA ILE A 121 6.31 2.00 -12.29
C ILE A 121 5.22 2.99 -11.90
N GLN A 122 4.61 3.66 -12.87
CA GLN A 122 3.49 4.59 -12.68
C GLN A 122 2.21 3.90 -12.20
N GLN A 123 2.15 2.57 -12.29
CA GLN A 123 1.07 1.74 -11.76
C GLN A 123 1.40 1.13 -10.40
N ILE A 124 2.51 1.52 -9.77
CA ILE A 124 2.87 1.08 -8.41
C ILE A 124 2.58 2.21 -7.43
N MET A 125 1.84 1.88 -6.38
CA MET A 125 1.57 2.73 -5.23
C MET A 125 2.18 2.10 -3.99
N PHE A 126 2.91 2.90 -3.20
CA PHE A 126 3.45 2.49 -1.91
C PHE A 126 2.59 3.02 -0.78
N GLU A 127 2.19 2.13 0.12
CA GLU A 127 1.41 2.44 1.32
C GLU A 127 2.31 2.47 2.54
N PHE A 128 2.29 3.60 3.23
CA PHE A 128 3.06 3.81 4.46
C PHE A 128 2.23 3.33 5.64
N ILE A 129 2.67 2.24 6.28
CA ILE A 129 2.03 1.72 7.48
C ILE A 129 2.44 2.58 8.66
N GLU A 130 1.46 3.22 9.30
CA GLU A 130 1.65 4.13 10.43
C GLU A 130 2.07 3.42 11.73
N THR A 131 1.83 2.12 11.87
CA THR A 131 2.06 1.35 13.10
C THR A 131 3.54 1.27 13.53
N GLU A 132 4.49 1.64 12.69
CA GLU A 132 5.86 1.88 13.09
C GLU A 132 5.96 3.29 13.70
N GLN A 133 6.35 3.40 14.99
CA GLN A 133 6.68 4.70 15.56
C GLN A 133 7.70 5.39 14.67
N VAL A 134 7.20 6.37 13.91
CA VAL A 134 8.05 7.22 13.08
C VAL A 134 8.89 8.08 13.99
N THR A 135 10.13 7.67 14.21
CA THR A 135 11.09 8.43 15.02
C THR A 135 11.72 9.56 14.22
N ASP A 136 11.69 9.49 12.89
CA ASP A 136 12.29 10.47 11.98
C ASP A 136 11.32 10.82 10.82
N THR A 137 10.47 11.82 11.04
CA THR A 137 9.53 12.35 10.04
C THR A 137 10.27 12.89 8.79
N GLN A 138 11.46 13.47 8.97
CA GLN A 138 12.25 13.99 7.85
C GLN A 138 12.72 12.86 6.92
N HIS A 139 13.04 11.70 7.48
CA HIS A 139 13.41 10.52 6.70
C HIS A 139 12.23 10.04 5.83
N ILE A 140 11.03 9.94 6.37
CA ILE A 140 9.84 9.57 5.59
C ILE A 140 9.55 10.60 4.50
N LYS A 141 9.61 11.88 4.83
CA LYS A 141 9.45 12.95 3.83
C LYS A 141 10.40 12.78 2.65
N ASN A 142 11.66 12.43 2.91
CA ASN A 142 12.65 12.18 1.87
C ASN A 142 12.30 10.94 1.03
N ILE A 143 11.80 9.86 1.66
CA ILE A 143 11.35 8.65 0.95
C ILE A 143 10.19 9.00 0.02
N VAL A 144 9.14 9.65 0.55
CA VAL A 144 7.95 10.03 -0.24
C VAL A 144 8.34 10.89 -1.44
N ALA A 145 9.09 11.96 -1.19
CA ALA A 145 9.52 12.87 -2.26
C ALA A 145 10.33 12.14 -3.33
N HIS A 146 11.26 11.26 -2.93
CA HIS A 146 12.08 10.51 -3.87
C HIS A 146 11.23 9.53 -4.71
N TYR A 147 10.29 8.81 -4.09
CA TYR A 147 9.43 7.85 -4.78
C TYR A 147 8.48 8.56 -5.76
N GLN A 148 7.89 9.69 -5.36
CA GLN A 148 7.07 10.52 -6.26
C GLN A 148 7.87 11.06 -7.45
N GLN A 149 9.14 11.50 -7.25
CA GLN A 149 10.01 11.93 -8.33
C GLN A 149 10.32 10.82 -9.35
N LEU A 150 10.37 9.57 -8.91
CA LEU A 150 10.53 8.41 -9.79
C LEU A 150 9.23 8.04 -10.53
N GLY A 151 8.10 8.62 -10.17
CA GLY A 151 6.79 8.37 -10.78
C GLY A 151 5.93 7.33 -10.08
N PHE A 152 6.32 6.84 -8.90
CA PHE A 152 5.47 6.03 -8.04
C PHE A 152 4.36 6.88 -7.43
N LYS A 153 3.23 6.24 -7.14
CA LYS A 153 2.21 6.81 -6.25
C LYS A 153 2.51 6.47 -4.80
N THR A 154 2.01 7.31 -3.89
CA THR A 154 2.20 7.15 -2.45
C THR A 154 0.89 7.28 -1.71
N ALA A 155 0.71 6.50 -0.64
CA ALA A 155 -0.47 6.56 0.21
C ALA A 155 -0.08 6.49 1.70
N ILE A 156 -0.82 7.20 2.54
CA ILE A 156 -0.82 6.98 4.00
C ILE A 156 -1.91 5.96 4.30
N ASP A 157 -1.54 4.89 4.99
CA ASP A 157 -2.45 3.83 5.39
C ASP A 157 -3.00 4.02 6.81
N ASP A 158 -4.11 3.34 7.14
CA ASP A 158 -4.75 3.30 8.47
C ASP A 158 -5.09 4.67 9.07
N PHE A 159 -5.39 5.69 8.25
CA PHE A 159 -5.72 7.01 8.77
C PHE A 159 -6.98 6.97 9.65
N GLY A 160 -6.80 7.34 10.93
CA GLY A 160 -7.86 7.30 11.95
C GLY A 160 -7.80 6.12 12.91
N ALA A 161 -6.86 5.17 12.74
CA ALA A 161 -6.71 3.98 13.60
C ALA A 161 -5.89 4.20 14.87
N GLY A 162 -5.47 5.43 15.19
CA GLY A 162 -4.88 5.71 16.49
C GLY A 162 -3.63 6.58 16.51
N TYR A 163 -2.63 6.33 15.70
CA TYR A 163 -1.43 7.16 15.62
C TYR A 163 -1.43 8.08 14.40
N SER A 164 -2.46 8.03 13.53
CA SER A 164 -2.59 8.86 12.34
C SER A 164 -2.49 10.32 12.67
N ASN A 165 -1.34 10.85 12.38
CA ASN A 165 -1.00 12.17 12.78
C ASN A 165 -1.37 13.17 11.69
N LEU A 166 -2.30 14.04 11.97
CA LEU A 166 -2.44 15.29 11.23
C LEU A 166 -1.07 15.97 10.99
N ASN A 167 -0.12 15.75 11.89
CA ASN A 167 1.25 16.23 11.78
C ASN A 167 1.97 15.63 10.54
N LEU A 168 1.79 14.35 10.24
CA LEU A 168 2.37 13.76 9.03
C LEU A 168 1.84 14.45 7.77
N LEU A 169 0.53 14.71 7.72
CA LEU A 169 -0.08 15.45 6.61
C LEU A 169 0.38 16.90 6.55
N ALA A 170 0.70 17.53 7.67
CA ALA A 170 1.26 18.88 7.70
C ALA A 170 2.71 18.89 7.17
N ASP A 171 3.48 17.84 7.46
CA ASP A 171 4.87 17.74 7.07
C ASP A 171 5.06 17.33 5.60
N PHE A 172 4.22 16.42 5.08
CA PHE A 172 4.25 16.00 3.67
C PHE A 172 2.88 15.48 3.23
N GLN A 173 2.57 15.58 1.95
CA GLN A 173 1.36 15.06 1.35
C GLN A 173 1.70 13.86 0.46
N THR A 174 0.92 12.78 0.63
CA THR A 174 0.87 11.65 -0.30
C THR A 174 -0.18 11.88 -1.38
N ASP A 175 -0.18 11.05 -2.42
CA ASP A 175 -1.23 11.12 -3.46
C ASP A 175 -2.60 10.68 -2.90
N ILE A 176 -2.58 9.69 -1.99
CA ILE A 176 -3.79 9.07 -1.42
C ILE A 176 -3.68 9.01 0.12
N VAL A 177 -4.82 9.11 0.78
CA VAL A 177 -5.01 8.76 2.20
C VAL A 177 -6.07 7.66 2.27
N LYS A 178 -5.75 6.55 2.93
CA LYS A 178 -6.63 5.43 3.17
C LYS A 178 -7.28 5.59 4.55
N LEU A 179 -8.60 5.73 4.57
CA LEU A 179 -9.37 5.83 5.82
C LEU A 179 -9.57 4.45 6.41
N ASP A 180 -9.07 4.24 7.62
CA ASP A 180 -9.17 2.97 8.32
C ASP A 180 -10.61 2.54 8.59
N MET A 181 -10.82 1.23 8.60
CA MET A 181 -12.12 0.60 8.88
C MET A 181 -12.72 1.02 10.22
N ALA A 182 -11.95 1.38 11.24
CA ALA A 182 -12.46 1.82 12.53
C ALA A 182 -13.22 3.15 12.42
N LEU A 183 -12.83 4.02 11.47
CA LEU A 183 -13.57 5.25 11.18
C LEU A 183 -14.79 4.98 10.29
N ILE A 184 -14.73 3.97 9.44
CA ILE A 184 -15.76 3.66 8.44
C ILE A 184 -16.88 2.79 9.02
N ARG A 185 -16.61 1.96 10.01
CA ARG A 185 -17.59 1.05 10.60
C ARG A 185 -18.81 1.77 11.15
N ASN A 186 -20.03 1.39 10.69
CA ASN A 186 -21.32 2.02 11.02
C ASN A 186 -21.39 3.52 10.69
N ILE A 187 -20.63 3.99 9.71
CA ILE A 187 -20.57 5.40 9.31
C ILE A 187 -21.94 5.94 8.87
N ASP A 188 -22.82 5.07 8.37
CA ASP A 188 -24.19 5.41 7.97
C ASP A 188 -25.09 5.85 9.14
N SER A 189 -24.78 5.43 10.36
CA SER A 189 -25.61 5.68 11.55
C SER A 189 -24.92 6.37 12.71
N ASP A 190 -23.57 6.52 12.70
CA ASP A 190 -22.80 7.15 13.76
C ASP A 190 -22.55 8.64 13.46
N ALA A 191 -23.28 9.51 14.13
CA ALA A 191 -23.20 10.96 13.93
C ALA A 191 -21.81 11.56 14.23
N ALA A 192 -21.07 10.98 15.19
CA ALA A 192 -19.72 11.46 15.52
C ALA A 192 -18.75 11.11 14.39
N ARG A 193 -18.76 9.86 13.88
CA ARG A 193 -17.97 9.43 12.73
C ARG A 193 -18.31 10.23 11.47
N GLN A 194 -19.60 10.48 11.22
CA GLN A 194 -20.05 11.30 10.10
C GLN A 194 -19.47 12.72 10.18
N THR A 195 -19.47 13.33 11.36
CA THR A 195 -18.91 14.67 11.57
C THR A 195 -17.40 14.67 11.31
N ILE A 196 -16.67 13.71 11.87
CA ILE A 196 -15.23 13.56 11.67
C ILE A 196 -14.93 13.38 10.18
N LEU A 197 -15.59 12.43 9.52
CA LEU A 197 -15.39 12.17 8.10
C LEU A 197 -15.61 13.42 7.26
N LYS A 198 -16.71 14.13 7.45
CA LYS A 198 -17.05 15.34 6.70
C LYS A 198 -15.95 16.40 6.76
N HIS A 199 -15.43 16.65 7.95
CA HIS A 199 -14.36 17.64 8.12
C HIS A 199 -13.01 17.16 7.62
N SER A 200 -12.73 15.85 7.76
CA SER A 200 -11.54 15.24 7.16
C SER A 200 -11.56 15.32 5.63
N LEU A 201 -12.69 15.03 4.99
CA LEU A 201 -12.84 15.15 3.52
C LEU A 201 -12.63 16.59 3.03
N ALA A 202 -13.13 17.59 3.78
CA ALA A 202 -12.89 18.99 3.43
C ALA A 202 -11.38 19.32 3.48
N MET A 203 -10.70 18.90 4.54
CA MET A 203 -9.26 19.08 4.71
C MET A 203 -8.48 18.38 3.57
N PHE A 204 -8.76 17.10 3.26
CA PHE A 204 -8.07 16.37 2.18
C PHE A 204 -8.27 17.02 0.81
N LYS A 205 -9.48 17.55 0.57
CA LYS A 205 -9.76 18.30 -0.66
C LYS A 205 -8.91 19.57 -0.80
N GLU A 206 -8.74 20.33 0.28
CA GLU A 206 -7.88 21.52 0.30
C GLU A 206 -6.41 21.15 0.10
N LEU A 207 -5.95 20.02 0.68
CA LEU A 207 -4.60 19.48 0.51
C LEU A 207 -4.39 18.80 -0.84
N LYS A 208 -5.45 18.64 -1.66
CA LYS A 208 -5.44 17.93 -2.96
C LYS A 208 -5.01 16.47 -2.86
N VAL A 209 -5.36 15.82 -1.76
CA VAL A 209 -5.11 14.40 -1.50
C VAL A 209 -6.39 13.62 -1.82
N THR A 210 -6.24 12.53 -2.56
CA THR A 210 -7.35 11.61 -2.87
C THR A 210 -7.65 10.74 -1.66
N VAL A 211 -8.93 10.46 -1.41
CA VAL A 211 -9.36 9.61 -0.29
C VAL A 211 -9.78 8.24 -0.80
N LEU A 212 -9.29 7.19 -0.15
CA LEU A 212 -9.72 5.81 -0.29
C LEU A 212 -10.33 5.35 1.02
N ALA A 213 -11.57 4.87 1.03
CA ALA A 213 -12.19 4.30 2.23
C ALA A 213 -12.05 2.77 2.24
N GLU A 214 -11.62 2.23 3.38
CA GLU A 214 -11.34 0.82 3.56
C GLU A 214 -12.33 0.12 4.48
N GLY A 215 -12.29 -1.22 4.46
CA GLY A 215 -13.06 -2.05 5.36
C GLY A 215 -14.57 -1.96 5.19
N ILE A 216 -15.05 -1.53 4.02
CA ILE A 216 -16.49 -1.43 3.72
C ILE A 216 -17.09 -2.83 3.67
N GLU A 217 -18.10 -3.09 4.50
CA GLU A 217 -18.77 -4.39 4.59
C GLU A 217 -20.27 -4.34 4.28
N SER A 218 -20.87 -3.15 4.28
CA SER A 218 -22.30 -2.99 4.03
C SER A 218 -22.60 -2.03 2.87
N ARG A 219 -23.81 -2.17 2.32
CA ARG A 219 -24.33 -1.27 1.29
C ARG A 219 -24.59 0.12 1.83
N GLU A 220 -24.97 0.20 3.08
CA GLU A 220 -25.30 1.42 3.80
C GLU A 220 -24.03 2.27 3.99
N GLU A 221 -22.93 1.66 4.46
CA GLU A 221 -21.62 2.30 4.55
C GLU A 221 -21.17 2.85 3.18
N MET A 222 -21.21 2.00 2.15
CA MET A 222 -20.82 2.38 0.79
C MET A 222 -21.64 3.56 0.26
N ARG A 223 -22.97 3.53 0.43
CA ARG A 223 -23.86 4.60 -0.04
C ARG A 223 -23.59 5.92 0.67
N PHE A 224 -23.38 5.86 1.99
CA PHE A 224 -23.05 7.05 2.77
C PHE A 224 -21.74 7.68 2.30
N LEU A 225 -20.70 6.88 2.15
CA LEU A 225 -19.38 7.33 1.68
C LEU A 225 -19.46 7.95 0.29
N ASN A 226 -20.18 7.31 -0.64
CA ASN A 226 -20.39 7.85 -1.97
C ASN A 226 -21.16 9.19 -1.94
N ALA A 227 -22.19 9.31 -1.10
CA ALA A 227 -22.93 10.56 -0.93
C ALA A 227 -22.06 11.68 -0.34
N CYS A 228 -21.02 11.35 0.42
CA CYS A 228 -20.01 12.28 0.92
C CYS A 228 -18.92 12.62 -0.11
N GLY A 229 -18.93 11.99 -1.30
CA GLY A 229 -17.96 12.24 -2.37
C GLY A 229 -16.69 11.40 -2.29
N VAL A 230 -16.68 10.30 -1.51
CA VAL A 230 -15.59 9.33 -1.55
C VAL A 230 -15.74 8.48 -2.81
N GLU A 231 -14.70 8.48 -3.65
CA GLU A 231 -14.74 7.82 -4.95
C GLU A 231 -14.00 6.48 -4.96
N LEU A 232 -12.88 6.36 -4.21
CA LEU A 232 -12.12 5.13 -4.09
C LEU A 232 -12.56 4.37 -2.86
N MET A 233 -12.84 3.09 -3.04
CA MET A 233 -13.43 2.24 -2.01
C MET A 233 -12.85 0.83 -2.05
N GLN A 234 -12.64 0.23 -0.86
CA GLN A 234 -12.18 -1.14 -0.69
C GLN A 234 -12.91 -1.79 0.48
N GLY A 235 -13.19 -3.09 0.38
CA GLY A 235 -13.81 -3.83 1.47
C GLY A 235 -14.46 -5.13 1.02
N TYR A 236 -14.85 -5.95 1.98
CA TYR A 236 -15.47 -7.26 1.71
C TYR A 236 -16.83 -7.13 1.03
N TYR A 237 -17.44 -5.98 1.11
CA TYR A 237 -18.67 -5.68 0.36
C TYR A 237 -18.46 -5.79 -1.16
N PHE A 238 -17.27 -5.43 -1.65
CA PHE A 238 -16.92 -5.53 -3.08
C PHE A 238 -16.35 -6.91 -3.40
N ALA A 239 -15.28 -7.31 -2.72
CA ALA A 239 -14.67 -8.63 -2.81
C ALA A 239 -13.67 -8.86 -1.66
N LYS A 240 -13.53 -10.13 -1.28
CA LYS A 240 -12.43 -10.56 -0.39
C LYS A 240 -11.14 -10.69 -1.17
N PRO A 241 -9.95 -10.62 -0.52
CA PRO A 241 -8.68 -10.90 -1.17
C PRO A 241 -8.65 -12.27 -1.85
N GLY A 242 -8.21 -12.33 -3.09
CA GLY A 242 -8.00 -13.58 -3.83
C GLY A 242 -6.55 -14.04 -3.76
N PHE A 243 -6.29 -15.24 -3.24
CA PHE A 243 -4.96 -15.81 -3.17
C PHE A 243 -4.43 -16.09 -4.57
N GLN A 244 -3.30 -15.46 -4.93
CA GLN A 244 -2.67 -15.56 -6.26
C GLN A 244 -3.65 -15.36 -7.43
N SER A 245 -4.65 -14.49 -7.23
CA SER A 245 -5.70 -14.24 -8.21
C SER A 245 -6.30 -12.86 -8.05
N LEU A 246 -6.94 -12.35 -9.12
CA LEU A 246 -7.60 -11.05 -9.14
C LEU A 246 -9.11 -11.23 -9.03
N PRO A 247 -9.71 -11.04 -7.84
CA PRO A 247 -11.16 -11.11 -7.67
C PRO A 247 -11.88 -10.10 -8.56
N GLN A 248 -12.96 -10.53 -9.18
CA GLN A 248 -13.84 -9.67 -9.96
C GLN A 248 -14.89 -9.03 -9.04
N VAL A 249 -15.25 -7.79 -9.33
CA VAL A 249 -16.34 -7.08 -8.64
C VAL A 249 -17.58 -7.08 -9.52
N ASP A 250 -18.70 -7.54 -8.97
CA ASP A 250 -19.98 -7.51 -9.67
C ASP A 250 -20.66 -6.15 -9.46
N PHE A 251 -20.34 -5.20 -10.31
CA PHE A 251 -20.88 -3.84 -10.25
C PHE A 251 -22.41 -3.76 -10.52
N SER A 252 -23.03 -4.83 -10.99
CA SER A 252 -24.50 -4.86 -11.19
C SER A 252 -25.27 -4.97 -9.87
N LYS A 253 -24.60 -5.41 -8.80
CA LYS A 253 -25.18 -5.56 -7.46
C LYS A 253 -24.92 -4.38 -6.52
N LEU A 254 -24.14 -3.40 -6.95
CA LEU A 254 -23.71 -2.24 -6.16
C LEU A 254 -24.67 -1.04 -6.29
#